data_be31575a3cc753ba8af2fc1ddf85b007
#
_entry.id   be31575a3cc753ba8af2fc1ddf85b007
#
_cell.length_a   1.000
_cell.length_b   1.000
_cell.length_c   1.000
_cell.angle_alpha   90.00
_cell.angle_beta   90.00
_cell.angle_gamma   90.00
#
_symmetry.space_group_name_H-M   'P 1'
#
loop_
_entity.id
_entity.type
_entity.pdbx_description
1 polymer ?
#
loop_
_entity_poly.entity_id
_entity_poly.type
_entity_poly.pdbx_seq_one_letter_code
_entity_poly.pdbx_strand_id
1 'polypeptide(L)'
;MSMISMTRHTLLRIAAVLSLTFMGIATANVSLEAVKNSALVSYGADTAAMIDQWIQMIKKIRGLSDREKLLYANNFFNSRIKWISDIDNWKEEDYWATPLETLARRQGDCEDFSISKYITLLMAGMPDEKLRITYVKARIDTASGAKNQAHMVLAYYPAPNAEPMILDNMVKDIVRGGLRRDLKPVFGFNTGVITVGHGTKASNESPTNRLSRWGDALTKMKAEGVCLPGEPC
;
A
#
# COMPACT_ATOMS: atom_id res chain seq x y z
N MET A 1 -59.86 -14.24 8.92
CA MET A 1 -58.85 -13.20 9.27
C MET A 1 -57.94 -13.77 10.33
N SER A 2 -56.75 -14.22 9.94
CA SER A 2 -55.74 -14.79 10.84
C SER A 2 -54.63 -13.75 11.05
N MET A 3 -54.49 -13.23 12.27
CA MET A 3 -53.39 -12.32 12.67
C MET A 3 -52.16 -13.20 12.93
N ILE A 4 -51.11 -12.98 12.15
CA ILE A 4 -49.80 -13.59 12.36
C ILE A 4 -49.11 -12.86 13.49
N SER A 5 -48.97 -13.54 14.66
CA SER A 5 -48.20 -13.07 15.80
C SER A 5 -46.72 -13.14 15.46
N MET A 6 -46.06 -12.00 15.23
CA MET A 6 -44.61 -11.88 15.14
C MET A 6 -43.99 -12.04 16.54
N THR A 7 -43.28 -13.12 16.78
CA THR A 7 -42.64 -13.40 18.07
C THR A 7 -41.46 -12.44 18.34
N ARG A 8 -41.29 -12.05 19.64
CA ARG A 8 -40.23 -11.17 20.17
C ARG A 8 -38.80 -11.53 19.74
N HIS A 9 -38.56 -12.77 19.35
CA HIS A 9 -37.26 -13.26 18.93
C HIS A 9 -36.83 -12.81 17.52
N THR A 10 -37.75 -12.45 16.62
CA THR A 10 -37.45 -11.97 15.27
C THR A 10 -36.97 -10.50 15.30
N LEU A 11 -37.53 -9.69 16.21
CA LEU A 11 -37.12 -8.30 16.40
C LEU A 11 -35.72 -8.17 17.03
N LEU A 12 -35.34 -9.08 17.94
CA LEU A 12 -33.99 -9.07 18.55
C LEU A 12 -32.88 -9.45 17.52
N ARG A 13 -33.19 -10.33 16.58
CA ARG A 13 -32.20 -10.73 15.55
C ARG A 13 -31.96 -9.65 14.51
N ILE A 14 -32.97 -8.87 14.18
CA ILE A 14 -32.83 -7.73 13.24
C ILE A 14 -32.04 -6.58 13.88
N ALA A 15 -32.24 -6.31 15.19
CA ALA A 15 -31.47 -5.30 15.91
C ALA A 15 -29.98 -5.68 16.06
N ALA A 16 -29.66 -6.96 16.24
CA ALA A 16 -28.28 -7.44 16.37
C ALA A 16 -27.51 -7.38 15.03
N VAL A 17 -28.16 -7.59 13.89
CA VAL A 17 -27.52 -7.49 12.56
C VAL A 17 -27.25 -6.03 12.17
N LEU A 18 -28.14 -5.11 12.53
CA LEU A 18 -27.96 -3.67 12.26
C LEU A 18 -26.85 -3.05 13.13
N SER A 19 -26.64 -3.56 14.36
CA SER A 19 -25.57 -3.02 15.24
C SER A 19 -24.17 -3.45 14.82
N LEU A 20 -24.00 -4.65 14.22
CA LEU A 20 -22.71 -5.14 13.74
C LEU A 20 -22.20 -4.39 12.50
N THR A 21 -23.09 -3.95 11.60
CA THR A 21 -22.70 -3.16 10.42
C THR A 21 -22.33 -1.72 10.75
N PHE A 22 -22.88 -1.16 11.84
CA PHE A 22 -22.56 0.22 12.26
C PHE A 22 -21.20 0.29 12.98
N MET A 23 -20.80 -0.77 13.69
CA MET A 23 -19.52 -0.81 14.40
C MET A 23 -18.30 -0.87 13.46
N GLY A 24 -18.41 -1.55 12.30
CA GLY A 24 -17.33 -1.64 11.31
C GLY A 24 -17.02 -0.32 10.60
N ILE A 25 -18.01 0.55 10.41
CA ILE A 25 -17.82 1.87 9.77
C ILE A 25 -17.17 2.86 10.75
N ALA A 26 -17.51 2.79 12.03
CA ALA A 26 -16.93 3.66 13.06
C ALA A 26 -15.43 3.39 13.28
N THR A 27 -15.02 2.12 13.31
CA THR A 27 -13.60 1.76 13.52
C THR A 27 -12.70 2.18 12.37
N ALA A 28 -13.16 2.08 11.13
CA ALA A 28 -12.38 2.53 9.96
C ALA A 28 -12.20 4.06 9.92
N ASN A 29 -13.18 4.83 10.39
CA ASN A 29 -13.08 6.29 10.45
C ASN A 29 -12.16 6.77 11.58
N VAL A 30 -12.18 6.13 12.74
CA VAL A 30 -11.29 6.45 13.87
C VAL A 30 -9.82 6.26 13.50
N SER A 31 -9.49 5.22 12.75
CA SER A 31 -8.14 4.94 12.27
C SER A 31 -7.58 6.07 11.36
N LEU A 32 -8.37 6.59 10.42
CA LEU A 32 -7.92 7.65 9.50
C LEU A 32 -7.75 9.02 10.19
N GLU A 33 -8.56 9.34 11.17
CA GLU A 33 -8.39 10.54 12.00
C GLU A 33 -7.16 10.42 12.92
N ALA A 34 -6.88 9.23 13.45
CA ALA A 34 -5.67 8.98 14.23
C ALA A 34 -4.41 9.24 13.39
N VAL A 35 -4.37 8.76 12.15
CA VAL A 35 -3.29 9.01 11.18
C VAL A 35 -3.07 10.52 10.96
N LYS A 36 -4.15 11.28 10.77
CA LYS A 36 -4.07 12.74 10.57
C LYS A 36 -3.53 13.45 11.81
N ASN A 37 -3.99 13.07 13.00
CA ASN A 37 -3.53 13.63 14.25
C ASN A 37 -2.06 13.29 14.53
N SER A 38 -1.66 12.06 14.26
CA SER A 38 -0.25 11.64 14.35
C SER A 38 0.63 12.48 13.41
N ALA A 39 0.19 12.68 12.17
CA ALA A 39 0.91 13.52 11.22
C ALA A 39 1.03 14.98 11.68
N LEU A 40 -0.03 15.54 12.25
CA LEU A 40 -0.01 16.91 12.79
C LEU A 40 1.00 17.06 13.93
N VAL A 41 1.01 16.11 14.85
CA VAL A 41 1.91 16.11 16.03
C VAL A 41 3.36 15.90 15.61
N SER A 42 3.62 14.94 14.72
CA SER A 42 4.97 14.52 14.37
C SER A 42 5.63 15.41 13.31
N TYR A 43 4.85 15.97 12.36
CA TYR A 43 5.37 16.62 11.16
C TYR A 43 4.81 18.03 10.90
N GLY A 44 3.87 18.49 11.72
CA GLY A 44 3.31 19.84 11.63
C GLY A 44 2.16 20.00 10.61
N ALA A 45 1.63 21.23 10.52
CA ALA A 45 0.38 21.52 9.79
C ALA A 45 0.44 21.27 8.28
N ASP A 46 1.56 21.60 7.62
CA ASP A 46 1.71 21.42 6.16
C ASP A 46 1.68 19.94 5.78
N THR A 47 2.32 19.09 6.58
CA THR A 47 2.28 17.65 6.40
C THR A 47 0.88 17.10 6.69
N ALA A 48 0.23 17.56 7.77
CA ALA A 48 -1.14 17.15 8.10
C ALA A 48 -2.12 17.47 6.95
N ALA A 49 -1.95 18.60 6.27
CA ALA A 49 -2.75 18.96 5.09
C ALA A 49 -2.49 17.99 3.91
N MET A 50 -1.25 17.58 3.69
CA MET A 50 -0.91 16.59 2.66
C MET A 50 -1.49 15.20 2.99
N ILE A 51 -1.39 14.79 4.26
CA ILE A 51 -1.96 13.53 4.75
C ILE A 51 -3.49 13.56 4.63
N ASP A 52 -4.14 14.70 4.91
CA ASP A 52 -5.58 14.83 4.70
C ASP A 52 -5.96 14.60 3.21
N GLN A 53 -5.22 15.17 2.26
CA GLN A 53 -5.43 14.91 0.82
C GLN A 53 -5.28 13.42 0.49
N TRP A 54 -4.28 12.75 1.06
CA TRP A 54 -4.08 11.30 0.90
C TRP A 54 -5.27 10.51 1.47
N ILE A 55 -5.72 10.83 2.68
CA ILE A 55 -6.89 10.22 3.32
C ILE A 55 -8.17 10.43 2.48
N GLN A 56 -8.41 11.65 1.99
CA GLN A 56 -9.56 11.93 1.13
C GLN A 56 -9.50 11.13 -0.18
N MET A 57 -8.33 11.01 -0.77
CA MET A 57 -8.12 10.17 -1.95
C MET A 57 -8.43 8.71 -1.63
N ILE A 58 -7.94 8.15 -0.52
CA ILE A 58 -8.26 6.77 -0.09
C ILE A 58 -9.77 6.59 0.08
N LYS A 59 -10.44 7.51 0.78
CA LYS A 59 -11.91 7.47 0.96
C LYS A 59 -12.63 7.46 -0.38
N LYS A 60 -12.21 8.32 -1.31
CA LYS A 60 -12.78 8.44 -2.66
C LYS A 60 -12.68 7.14 -3.45
N ILE A 61 -11.51 6.47 -3.41
CA ILE A 61 -11.26 5.33 -4.28
C ILE A 61 -11.75 3.99 -3.73
N ARG A 62 -12.18 3.90 -2.47
CA ARG A 62 -12.65 2.65 -1.85
C ARG A 62 -13.71 1.91 -2.66
N GLY A 63 -14.67 2.64 -3.24
CA GLY A 63 -15.77 2.08 -4.03
C GLY A 63 -15.48 1.91 -5.52
N LEU A 64 -14.28 2.27 -5.99
CA LEU A 64 -13.94 2.24 -7.40
C LEU A 64 -13.41 0.85 -7.82
N SER A 65 -13.33 0.64 -9.14
CA SER A 65 -12.70 -0.56 -9.72
C SER A 65 -11.21 -0.65 -9.37
N ASP A 66 -10.64 -1.85 -9.38
CA ASP A 66 -9.21 -2.07 -9.13
C ASP A 66 -8.35 -1.18 -10.04
N ARG A 67 -8.69 -1.08 -11.33
CA ARG A 67 -7.97 -0.23 -12.29
C ARG A 67 -7.95 1.24 -11.88
N GLU A 68 -9.05 1.78 -11.45
CA GLU A 68 -9.13 3.17 -10.99
C GLU A 68 -8.34 3.37 -9.71
N LYS A 69 -8.44 2.45 -8.74
CA LYS A 69 -7.63 2.48 -7.51
C LYS A 69 -6.14 2.55 -7.83
N LEU A 70 -5.66 1.68 -8.75
CA LEU A 70 -4.27 1.67 -9.19
C LEU A 70 -3.85 3.01 -9.79
N LEU A 71 -4.66 3.58 -10.69
CA LEU A 71 -4.38 4.87 -11.33
C LEU A 71 -4.31 6.01 -10.32
N TYR A 72 -5.26 6.08 -9.39
CA TYR A 72 -5.24 7.13 -8.35
C TYR A 72 -4.03 7.00 -7.44
N ALA A 73 -3.72 5.81 -6.92
CA ALA A 73 -2.57 5.60 -6.05
C ALA A 73 -1.24 5.92 -6.78
N ASN A 74 -1.07 5.40 -8.00
CA ASN A 74 0.13 5.64 -8.79
C ASN A 74 0.35 7.13 -9.07
N ASN A 75 -0.68 7.82 -9.56
CA ASN A 75 -0.59 9.24 -9.90
C ASN A 75 -0.40 10.11 -8.67
N PHE A 76 -1.01 9.76 -7.53
CA PHE A 76 -0.90 10.55 -6.30
C PHE A 76 0.57 10.65 -5.88
N PHE A 77 1.28 9.54 -5.77
CA PHE A 77 2.68 9.54 -5.35
C PHE A 77 3.61 10.04 -6.46
N ASN A 78 3.47 9.55 -7.70
CA ASN A 78 4.36 9.94 -8.80
C ASN A 78 4.30 11.44 -9.14
N SER A 79 3.23 12.15 -8.77
CA SER A 79 3.11 13.60 -9.02
C SER A 79 3.54 14.47 -7.84
N ARG A 80 3.65 13.91 -6.62
CA ARG A 80 3.88 14.69 -5.38
C ARG A 80 5.22 14.42 -4.73
N ILE A 81 5.80 13.26 -4.99
CA ILE A 81 7.07 12.83 -4.38
C ILE A 81 8.19 13.01 -5.40
N LYS A 82 9.25 13.70 -5.00
CA LYS A 82 10.48 13.81 -5.78
C LYS A 82 11.38 12.62 -5.46
N TRP A 83 11.90 11.97 -6.49
CA TRP A 83 12.89 10.92 -6.29
C TRP A 83 14.19 11.50 -5.70
N ILE A 84 14.69 10.86 -4.66
CA ILE A 84 15.97 11.15 -4.01
C ILE A 84 16.48 9.86 -3.36
N SER A 85 17.80 9.66 -3.35
CA SER A 85 18.41 8.49 -2.70
C SER A 85 18.30 8.58 -1.17
N ASP A 86 18.27 7.42 -0.52
CA ASP A 86 18.23 7.33 0.94
C ASP A 86 19.39 8.04 1.62
N ILE A 87 20.60 7.89 1.08
CA ILE A 87 21.77 8.56 1.64
C ILE A 87 21.62 10.09 1.62
N ASP A 88 20.98 10.64 0.61
CA ASP A 88 20.73 12.07 0.53
C ASP A 88 19.54 12.51 1.38
N ASN A 89 18.51 11.66 1.46
CA ASN A 89 17.27 11.94 2.19
C ASN A 89 17.40 11.69 3.71
N TRP A 90 17.94 10.52 4.09
CA TRP A 90 17.92 10.00 5.45
C TRP A 90 19.29 9.95 6.10
N LYS A 91 20.38 10.05 5.32
CA LYS A 91 21.77 9.80 5.73
C LYS A 91 22.02 8.34 6.13
N GLU A 92 21.20 7.46 5.59
CA GLU A 92 21.28 6.00 5.69
C GLU A 92 21.39 5.40 4.30
N GLU A 93 21.96 4.20 4.14
CA GLU A 93 22.16 3.59 2.83
C GLU A 93 20.89 2.94 2.24
N ASP A 94 19.95 2.54 3.10
CA ASP A 94 18.75 1.79 2.71
C ASP A 94 17.69 1.93 3.83
N TYR A 95 16.85 2.96 3.74
CA TYR A 95 15.83 3.31 4.73
C TYR A 95 14.43 3.19 4.11
N TRP A 96 13.62 2.29 4.60
CA TRP A 96 12.25 2.10 4.11
C TRP A 96 11.28 2.99 4.89
N ALA A 97 10.90 4.10 4.25
CA ALA A 97 10.03 5.08 4.87
C ALA A 97 8.56 4.62 4.89
N THR A 98 7.84 5.10 5.92
CA THR A 98 6.39 4.96 5.96
C THR A 98 5.73 5.91 4.95
N PRO A 99 4.46 5.70 4.57
CA PRO A 99 3.73 6.66 3.77
C PRO A 99 3.67 8.07 4.38
N LEU A 100 3.63 8.18 5.72
CA LEU A 100 3.64 9.47 6.41
C LEU A 100 4.99 10.15 6.29
N GLU A 101 6.08 9.43 6.52
CA GLU A 101 7.46 9.93 6.36
C GLU A 101 7.70 10.40 4.91
N THR A 102 7.31 9.57 3.92
CA THR A 102 7.43 9.89 2.49
C THR A 102 6.66 11.16 2.13
N LEU A 103 5.42 11.30 2.61
CA LEU A 103 4.58 12.48 2.34
C LEU A 103 5.07 13.71 3.11
N ALA A 104 5.61 13.55 4.31
CA ALA A 104 6.18 14.64 5.10
C ALA A 104 7.39 15.26 4.42
N ARG A 105 8.29 14.42 3.92
CA ARG A 105 9.48 14.88 3.19
C ARG A 105 9.21 15.28 1.75
N ARG A 106 8.11 14.77 1.16
CA ARG A 106 7.81 14.88 -0.28
C ARG A 106 8.95 14.37 -1.15
N GLN A 107 9.70 13.44 -0.61
CA GLN A 107 10.90 12.84 -1.20
C GLN A 107 10.96 11.38 -0.80
N GLY A 108 11.56 10.55 -1.67
CA GLY A 108 11.77 9.13 -1.42
C GLY A 108 12.35 8.44 -2.64
N ASP A 109 12.76 7.21 -2.48
CA ASP A 109 13.26 6.40 -3.60
C ASP A 109 12.31 5.25 -3.97
N CYS A 110 12.77 4.23 -4.66
CA CYS A 110 11.88 3.25 -5.29
C CYS A 110 11.06 2.43 -4.30
N GLU A 111 11.61 2.08 -3.15
CA GLU A 111 10.91 1.37 -2.08
C GLU A 111 9.83 2.23 -1.43
N ASP A 112 10.13 3.50 -1.16
CA ASP A 112 9.18 4.44 -0.55
C ASP A 112 7.94 4.64 -1.43
N PHE A 113 8.15 4.81 -2.74
CA PHE A 113 7.04 4.85 -3.71
C PHE A 113 6.24 3.55 -3.71
N SER A 114 6.91 2.40 -3.71
CA SER A 114 6.26 1.09 -3.79
C SER A 114 5.47 0.77 -2.53
N ILE A 115 6.06 1.01 -1.36
CA ILE A 115 5.43 0.85 -0.05
C ILE A 115 4.21 1.78 0.09
N SER A 116 4.39 3.06 -0.25
CA SER A 116 3.30 4.04 -0.13
C SER A 116 2.11 3.71 -1.03
N LYS A 117 2.35 3.28 -2.26
CA LYS A 117 1.28 2.82 -3.17
C LYS A 117 0.61 1.56 -2.65
N TYR A 118 1.39 0.59 -2.18
CA TYR A 118 0.89 -0.66 -1.62
C TYR A 118 -0.03 -0.43 -0.42
N ILE A 119 0.41 0.31 0.59
CA ILE A 119 -0.37 0.63 1.79
C ILE A 119 -1.65 1.40 1.41
N THR A 120 -1.55 2.36 0.50
CA THR A 120 -2.71 3.11 -0.01
C THR A 120 -3.78 2.19 -0.59
N LEU A 121 -3.37 1.22 -1.40
CA LEU A 121 -4.28 0.27 -2.04
C LEU A 121 -4.92 -0.68 -1.03
N LEU A 122 -4.17 -1.16 -0.05
CA LEU A 122 -4.72 -1.94 1.06
C LEU A 122 -5.77 -1.15 1.85
N MET A 123 -5.46 0.10 2.22
CA MET A 123 -6.38 1.00 2.92
C MET A 123 -7.62 1.34 2.08
N ALA A 124 -7.50 1.30 0.75
CA ALA A 124 -8.62 1.45 -0.18
C ALA A 124 -9.42 0.14 -0.39
N GLY A 125 -9.10 -0.93 0.36
CA GLY A 125 -9.81 -2.21 0.32
C GLY A 125 -9.41 -3.10 -0.85
N MET A 126 -8.20 -2.95 -1.39
CA MET A 126 -7.66 -3.92 -2.35
C MET A 126 -7.13 -5.14 -1.58
N PRO A 127 -7.47 -6.37 -2.01
CA PRO A 127 -6.97 -7.59 -1.37
C PRO A 127 -5.45 -7.70 -1.43
N ASP A 128 -4.82 -8.06 -0.30
CA ASP A 128 -3.37 -8.18 -0.17
C ASP A 128 -2.76 -9.19 -1.15
N GLU A 129 -3.44 -10.29 -1.39
CA GLU A 129 -3.02 -11.33 -2.32
C GLU A 129 -2.90 -10.87 -3.77
N LYS A 130 -3.51 -9.73 -4.14
CA LYS A 130 -3.37 -9.11 -5.46
C LYS A 130 -2.13 -8.22 -5.59
N LEU A 131 -1.46 -7.92 -4.50
CA LEU A 131 -0.36 -6.97 -4.47
C LEU A 131 0.96 -7.64 -4.10
N ARG A 132 2.05 -7.22 -4.74
CA ARG A 132 3.43 -7.62 -4.38
C ARG A 132 4.35 -6.42 -4.56
N ILE A 133 5.01 -5.99 -3.50
CA ILE A 133 6.21 -5.15 -3.61
C ILE A 133 7.29 -6.04 -4.19
N THR A 134 7.85 -5.67 -5.33
CA THR A 134 8.72 -6.57 -6.09
C THR A 134 10.10 -5.94 -6.30
N TYR A 135 11.12 -6.60 -5.76
CA TYR A 135 12.51 -6.27 -6.02
C TYR A 135 12.90 -6.79 -7.40
N VAL A 136 13.44 -5.91 -8.23
CA VAL A 136 13.83 -6.20 -9.61
C VAL A 136 15.25 -5.73 -9.90
N LYS A 137 15.90 -6.36 -10.88
CA LYS A 137 17.04 -5.77 -11.56
C LYS A 137 16.52 -4.98 -12.75
N ALA A 138 16.61 -3.65 -12.67
CA ALA A 138 16.22 -2.77 -13.75
C ALA A 138 17.41 -2.52 -14.68
N ARG A 139 17.21 -2.72 -15.98
CA ARG A 139 18.18 -2.33 -17.01
C ARG A 139 17.96 -0.87 -17.35
N ILE A 140 18.95 -0.06 -17.10
CA ILE A 140 18.93 1.38 -17.37
C ILE A 140 19.94 1.68 -18.46
N ASP A 141 19.50 2.33 -19.54
CA ASP A 141 20.36 2.81 -20.59
C ASP A 141 21.00 4.12 -20.14
N THR A 142 22.33 4.18 -20.13
CA THR A 142 23.12 5.34 -19.76
C THR A 142 24.01 5.77 -20.94
N ALA A 143 24.58 6.96 -20.88
CA ALA A 143 25.52 7.43 -21.91
C ALA A 143 26.75 6.51 -22.10
N SER A 144 27.11 5.75 -21.05
CA SER A 144 28.22 4.76 -21.06
C SER A 144 27.77 3.35 -21.40
N GLY A 145 26.51 3.13 -21.78
CA GLY A 145 25.91 1.83 -22.08
C GLY A 145 24.86 1.41 -21.05
N ALA A 146 24.23 0.26 -21.29
CA ALA A 146 23.22 -0.28 -20.40
C ALA A 146 23.86 -0.89 -19.13
N LYS A 147 23.30 -0.58 -17.96
CA LYS A 147 23.67 -1.19 -16.68
C LYS A 147 22.46 -1.73 -15.95
N ASN A 148 22.67 -2.74 -15.11
CA ASN A 148 21.65 -3.22 -14.19
C ASN A 148 21.76 -2.47 -12.88
N GLN A 149 20.59 -2.01 -12.37
CA GLN A 149 20.45 -1.35 -11.08
C GLN A 149 19.41 -2.09 -10.25
N ALA A 150 19.61 -2.13 -8.93
CA ALA A 150 18.58 -2.53 -7.99
C ALA A 150 17.41 -1.54 -8.09
N HIS A 151 16.19 -2.07 -8.09
CA HIS A 151 14.99 -1.25 -8.16
C HIS A 151 13.82 -1.98 -7.52
N MET A 152 12.81 -1.23 -7.08
CA MET A 152 11.61 -1.77 -6.47
C MET A 152 10.37 -1.20 -7.15
N VAL A 153 9.41 -2.05 -7.43
CA VAL A 153 8.12 -1.69 -8.05
C VAL A 153 6.97 -2.36 -7.32
N LEU A 154 5.76 -1.83 -7.48
CA LEU A 154 4.56 -2.51 -7.05
C LEU A 154 3.93 -3.27 -8.23
N ALA A 155 3.76 -4.58 -8.08
CA ALA A 155 3.07 -5.44 -9.02
C ALA A 155 1.67 -5.74 -8.52
N TYR A 156 0.66 -5.53 -9.37
CA TYR A 156 -0.73 -5.90 -9.15
C TYR A 156 -1.13 -7.07 -10.02
N TYR A 157 -1.67 -8.12 -9.42
CA TYR A 157 -2.15 -9.34 -10.06
C TYR A 157 -3.69 -9.39 -10.05
N PRO A 158 -4.39 -9.27 -11.19
CA PRO A 158 -5.84 -9.35 -11.20
C PRO A 158 -6.39 -10.72 -10.77
N ALA A 159 -5.59 -11.77 -10.96
CA ALA A 159 -5.83 -13.15 -10.50
C ALA A 159 -4.49 -13.83 -10.17
N PRO A 160 -4.46 -14.94 -9.41
CA PRO A 160 -3.23 -15.55 -8.89
C PRO A 160 -2.14 -15.86 -9.92
N ASN A 161 -2.51 -16.26 -11.14
CA ASN A 161 -1.58 -16.61 -12.21
C ASN A 161 -1.65 -15.64 -13.40
N ALA A 162 -2.28 -14.48 -13.22
CA ALA A 162 -2.39 -13.49 -14.28
C ALA A 162 -1.06 -12.72 -14.45
N GLU A 163 -0.87 -12.17 -15.64
CA GLU A 163 0.20 -11.23 -15.91
C GLU A 163 -0.01 -9.96 -15.04
N PRO A 164 1.02 -9.52 -14.28
CA PRO A 164 0.87 -8.36 -13.42
C PRO A 164 0.82 -7.05 -14.21
N MET A 165 0.16 -6.06 -13.61
CA MET A 165 0.30 -4.65 -13.96
C MET A 165 1.36 -4.03 -13.05
N ILE A 166 2.30 -3.27 -13.61
CA ILE A 166 3.42 -2.68 -12.88
C ILE A 166 3.18 -1.20 -12.62
N LEU A 167 3.25 -0.82 -11.36
CA LEU A 167 3.24 0.56 -10.88
C LEU A 167 4.68 0.92 -10.49
N ASP A 168 5.22 1.93 -11.15
CA ASP A 168 6.62 2.34 -11.03
C ASP A 168 6.71 3.85 -10.80
N ASN A 169 7.78 4.32 -10.18
CA ASN A 169 8.10 5.74 -10.09
C ASN A 169 8.90 6.23 -11.31
N MET A 170 9.63 5.34 -11.98
CA MET A 170 10.42 5.65 -13.18
C MET A 170 9.56 5.70 -14.45
N VAL A 171 8.46 4.95 -14.51
CA VAL A 171 7.55 4.90 -15.66
C VAL A 171 6.17 5.35 -15.19
N LYS A 172 5.69 6.46 -15.76
CA LYS A 172 4.44 7.09 -15.34
C LYS A 172 3.22 6.19 -15.55
N ASP A 173 3.18 5.48 -16.67
CA ASP A 173 2.05 4.66 -17.05
C ASP A 173 2.10 3.29 -16.36
N ILE A 174 0.93 2.81 -15.95
CA ILE A 174 0.78 1.45 -15.45
C ILE A 174 0.70 0.51 -16.65
N VAL A 175 1.68 -0.36 -16.81
CA VAL A 175 1.79 -1.26 -17.96
C VAL A 175 1.90 -2.72 -17.52
N ARG A 176 1.60 -3.66 -18.43
CA ARG A 176 1.74 -5.09 -18.19
C ARG A 176 3.21 -5.47 -17.97
N GLY A 177 3.46 -6.44 -17.10
CA GLY A 177 4.81 -6.91 -16.78
C GLY A 177 5.60 -7.37 -18.00
N GLY A 178 4.98 -8.06 -18.94
CA GLY A 178 5.62 -8.49 -20.19
C GLY A 178 6.07 -7.36 -21.12
N LEU A 179 5.54 -6.15 -20.95
CA LEU A 179 6.00 -4.96 -21.66
C LEU A 179 7.18 -4.27 -20.97
N ARG A 180 7.46 -4.60 -19.69
CA ARG A 180 8.59 -4.11 -18.92
C ARG A 180 9.80 -5.05 -19.05
N ARG A 181 10.30 -5.19 -20.28
CA ARG A 181 11.44 -6.03 -20.60
C ARG A 181 12.75 -5.55 -19.97
N ASP A 182 12.76 -4.32 -19.51
CA ASP A 182 13.83 -3.70 -18.72
C ASP A 182 13.90 -4.24 -17.29
N LEU A 183 12.83 -4.86 -16.76
CA LEU A 183 12.76 -5.37 -15.41
C LEU A 183 12.92 -6.88 -15.34
N LYS A 184 13.83 -7.34 -14.48
CA LYS A 184 14.01 -8.76 -14.17
C LYS A 184 13.64 -9.00 -12.71
N PRO A 185 12.47 -9.60 -12.40
CA PRO A 185 12.06 -9.91 -11.04
C PRO A 185 13.04 -10.83 -10.32
N VAL A 186 13.34 -10.53 -9.06
CA VAL A 186 14.18 -11.32 -8.17
C VAL A 186 13.34 -11.98 -7.09
N PHE A 187 12.61 -11.20 -6.34
CA PHE A 187 11.61 -11.65 -5.37
C PHE A 187 10.52 -10.60 -5.21
N GLY A 188 9.38 -11.02 -4.70
CA GLY A 188 8.28 -10.13 -4.33
C GLY A 188 7.73 -10.50 -2.97
N PHE A 189 7.10 -9.56 -2.28
CA PHE A 189 6.50 -9.78 -0.96
C PHE A 189 5.25 -8.92 -0.76
N ASN A 190 4.45 -9.31 0.21
CA ASN A 190 3.36 -8.54 0.78
C ASN A 190 3.34 -8.76 2.30
N THR A 191 2.22 -8.56 2.99
CA THR A 191 2.15 -8.81 4.43
C THR A 191 2.25 -10.30 4.80
N GLY A 192 1.78 -11.19 3.94
CA GLY A 192 1.65 -12.63 4.23
C GLY A 192 2.72 -13.54 3.64
N VAL A 193 3.30 -13.20 2.49
CA VAL A 193 4.18 -14.12 1.75
C VAL A 193 5.37 -13.44 1.10
N ILE A 194 6.45 -14.21 0.92
CA ILE A 194 7.56 -13.87 0.02
C ILE A 194 7.54 -14.85 -1.14
N THR A 195 7.67 -14.36 -2.36
CA THR A 195 7.73 -15.14 -3.59
C THR A 195 9.05 -14.91 -4.30
N VAL A 196 9.57 -15.94 -4.98
CA VAL A 196 10.86 -15.86 -5.71
C VAL A 196 10.60 -15.86 -7.23
N GLY A 197 11.30 -14.99 -7.94
CA GLY A 197 11.19 -14.84 -9.40
C GLY A 197 9.80 -14.34 -9.82
N HIS A 198 9.18 -15.04 -10.78
CA HIS A 198 7.85 -14.70 -11.31
C HIS A 198 6.66 -15.16 -10.43
N GLY A 199 6.88 -15.49 -9.16
CA GLY A 199 5.82 -15.48 -8.17
C GLY A 199 5.07 -16.78 -7.87
N THR A 200 5.58 -17.95 -8.19
CA THR A 200 4.88 -19.22 -7.92
C THR A 200 5.38 -20.00 -6.69
N LYS A 201 6.57 -19.71 -6.18
CA LYS A 201 7.10 -20.35 -4.98
C LYS A 201 7.08 -19.39 -3.80
N ALA A 202 6.16 -19.61 -2.87
CA ALA A 202 6.14 -18.90 -1.59
C ALA A 202 7.20 -19.47 -0.64
N SER A 203 7.84 -18.59 0.12
CA SER A 203 8.65 -18.99 1.28
C SER A 203 7.73 -19.39 2.44
N ASN A 204 8.14 -20.35 3.25
CA ASN A 204 7.45 -20.73 4.48
C ASN A 204 7.70 -19.73 5.63
N GLU A 205 8.59 -18.77 5.43
CA GLU A 205 8.91 -17.75 6.43
C GLU A 205 8.09 -16.48 6.22
N SER A 206 7.71 -15.84 7.32
CA SER A 206 7.05 -14.54 7.33
C SER A 206 7.93 -13.48 6.65
N PRO A 207 7.38 -12.57 5.83
CA PRO A 207 8.12 -11.45 5.25
C PRO A 207 8.83 -10.58 6.30
N THR A 208 8.20 -10.34 7.43
CA THR A 208 8.75 -9.53 8.53
C THR A 208 9.98 -10.17 9.19
N ASN A 209 10.04 -11.50 9.26
CA ASN A 209 11.19 -12.20 9.82
C ASN A 209 12.39 -12.20 8.87
N ARG A 210 12.14 -12.17 7.57
CA ARG A 210 13.17 -12.28 6.54
C ARG A 210 13.65 -10.94 5.98
N LEU A 211 12.80 -9.93 6.05
CA LEU A 211 13.05 -8.57 5.58
C LEU A 211 12.92 -7.62 6.77
N SER A 212 14.02 -7.42 7.51
CA SER A 212 14.02 -6.59 8.74
C SER A 212 13.47 -5.19 8.49
N ARG A 213 13.88 -4.53 7.38
CA ARG A 213 13.39 -3.20 7.01
C ARG A 213 11.88 -3.14 6.77
N TRP A 214 11.30 -4.20 6.22
CA TRP A 214 9.84 -4.32 6.10
C TRP A 214 9.17 -4.41 7.48
N GLY A 215 9.72 -5.22 8.38
CA GLY A 215 9.25 -5.32 9.76
C GLY A 215 9.34 -3.99 10.50
N ASP A 216 10.43 -3.25 10.33
CA ASP A 216 10.64 -1.93 10.92
C ASP A 216 9.66 -0.90 10.37
N ALA A 217 9.44 -0.89 9.04
CA ALA A 217 8.47 -0.01 8.40
C ALA A 217 7.04 -0.28 8.90
N LEU A 218 6.61 -1.55 9.01
CA LEU A 218 5.30 -1.91 9.57
C LEU A 218 5.15 -1.49 11.03
N THR A 219 6.20 -1.64 11.83
CA THR A 219 6.20 -1.22 13.24
C THR A 219 6.03 0.31 13.36
N LYS A 220 6.76 1.08 12.55
CA LYS A 220 6.60 2.54 12.47
C LYS A 220 5.20 2.94 12.02
N MET A 221 4.68 2.34 10.96
CA MET A 221 3.32 2.59 10.47
C MET A 221 2.27 2.39 11.54
N LYS A 222 2.38 1.31 12.32
CA LYS A 222 1.47 1.04 13.45
C LYS A 222 1.55 2.13 14.52
N ALA A 223 2.75 2.59 14.86
CA ALA A 223 2.94 3.71 15.80
C ALA A 223 2.36 5.03 15.28
N GLU A 224 2.34 5.23 13.95
CA GLU A 224 1.73 6.36 13.28
C GLU A 224 0.19 6.24 13.13
N GLY A 225 -0.41 5.12 13.58
CA GLY A 225 -1.84 4.83 13.44
C GLY A 225 -2.24 4.32 12.05
N VAL A 226 -1.26 4.00 11.19
CA VAL A 226 -1.50 3.35 9.89
C VAL A 226 -1.64 1.86 10.13
N CYS A 227 -2.89 1.39 10.25
CA CYS A 227 -3.20 -0.01 10.55
C CYS A 227 -3.60 -0.74 9.28
N LEU A 228 -3.04 -1.92 9.09
CA LEU A 228 -3.37 -2.77 7.96
C LEU A 228 -4.76 -3.43 8.17
N PRO A 229 -5.51 -3.71 7.08
CA PRO A 229 -6.77 -4.41 7.18
C PRO A 229 -6.61 -5.77 7.89
N GLY A 230 -7.40 -5.99 8.95
CA GLY A 230 -7.36 -7.24 9.74
C GLY A 230 -6.38 -7.23 10.92
N GLU A 231 -5.56 -6.21 11.09
CA GLU A 231 -4.71 -6.05 12.25
C GLU A 231 -5.31 -5.08 13.28
N PRO A 232 -5.15 -5.34 14.59
CA PRO A 232 -5.54 -4.36 15.61
C PRO A 232 -4.55 -3.16 15.58
N CYS A 233 -5.11 -1.98 15.58
CA CYS A 233 -4.35 -0.75 15.85
C CYS A 233 -3.88 -0.67 17.29
#